data_f9821823bb25145a7b64004b6dda3bc0
#
_entry.id   f9821823bb25145a7b64004b6dda3bc0
#
_cell.length_a   1.000
_cell.length_b   1.000
_cell.length_c   1.000
_cell.angle_alpha   90.00
_cell.angle_beta   90.00
_cell.angle_gamma   90.00
#
_symmetry.space_group_name_H-M   'P 1'
#
loop_
_entity.id
_entity.type
_entity.pdbx_description
1 polymer ?
#
loop_
_entity_poly.entity_id
_entity_poly.type
_entity_poly.pdbx_seq_one_letter_code
_entity_poly.pdbx_strand_id
1 'polypeptide(L)'
;GKKQRLRLWQFMLPESADYEEGFDIDMLAKYELTGGQINLIIKNTAYKVAVREESVFENQDFLEEIEKELGSSFEGSKSMGFKV
;
A
#
# COMPACT_ATOMS: atom_id res chain seq x y z
N GLY A 1 -2.74 -2.69 -16.93
CA GLY A 1 -1.32 -2.34 -16.93
C GLY A 1 -0.99 -1.23 -15.94
N LYS A 2 0.22 -0.76 -16.02
CA LYS A 2 0.68 0.23 -15.06
C LYS A 2 -0.13 1.52 -15.09
N LYS A 3 -0.53 1.94 -16.27
CA LYS A 3 -1.34 3.15 -16.40
C LYS A 3 -2.65 3.06 -15.66
N GLN A 4 -3.29 1.92 -15.74
CA GLN A 4 -4.54 1.71 -15.05
C GLN A 4 -4.33 1.67 -13.54
N ARG A 5 -3.25 1.04 -13.12
CA ARG A 5 -2.94 1.00 -11.69
C ARG A 5 -2.65 2.39 -11.16
N LEU A 6 -1.94 3.20 -11.95
CA LEU A 6 -1.67 4.56 -11.55
C LEU A 6 -2.97 5.33 -11.32
N ARG A 7 -3.92 5.15 -12.23
CA ARG A 7 -5.22 5.81 -12.10
C ARG A 7 -5.96 5.33 -10.86
N LEU A 8 -5.86 4.03 -10.57
CA LEU A 8 -6.53 3.49 -9.39
C LEU A 8 -5.93 4.09 -8.12
N TRP A 9 -4.62 4.19 -8.05
CA TRP A 9 -3.97 4.81 -6.91
C TRP A 9 -4.42 6.25 -6.75
N GLN A 10 -4.44 6.99 -7.85
CA GLN A 10 -4.83 8.39 -7.84
C GLN A 10 -6.28 8.56 -7.38
N PHE A 11 -7.13 7.65 -7.81
CA PHE A 11 -8.54 7.71 -7.48
C PHE A 11 -8.81 7.29 -6.05
N MET A 12 -8.12 6.29 -5.57
CA MET A 12 -8.40 5.69 -4.27
C MET A 12 -7.70 6.34 -3.09
N LEU A 13 -6.57 7.00 -3.33
CA LEU A 13 -5.86 7.64 -2.24
C LEU A 13 -6.68 8.80 -1.69
N PRO A 14 -6.69 8.99 -0.37
CA PRO A 14 -7.47 10.08 0.24
C PRO A 14 -7.00 11.44 -0.24
N GLU A 15 -7.93 12.24 -0.69
CA GLU A 15 -7.63 13.55 -1.24
C GLU A 15 -7.21 14.56 -0.18
N SER A 16 -7.87 14.50 0.96
CA SER A 16 -7.63 15.47 1.99
C SER A 16 -6.58 15.06 3.01
N ALA A 17 -5.83 14.03 2.72
CA ALA A 17 -4.78 13.59 3.62
C ALA A 17 -3.49 14.36 3.36
N ASP A 18 -2.58 14.27 4.31
CA ASP A 18 -1.26 14.89 4.16
C ASP A 18 -0.27 13.85 3.66
N TYR A 19 0.52 14.24 2.70
CA TYR A 19 1.53 13.36 2.10
C TYR A 19 2.90 14.01 2.25
N GLU A 20 3.92 13.19 2.40
CA GLU A 20 5.28 13.72 2.49
C GLU A 20 5.65 14.45 1.22
N GLU A 21 6.57 15.37 1.33
CA GLU A 21 7.08 16.08 0.18
C GLU A 21 7.77 15.05 -0.71
N GLY A 22 7.50 15.10 -2.01
CA GLY A 22 8.08 14.14 -2.92
C GLY A 22 7.36 12.80 -2.96
N PHE A 23 6.17 12.71 -2.34
CA PHE A 23 5.38 11.50 -2.42
C PHE A 23 5.16 11.11 -3.88
N ASP A 24 5.44 9.86 -4.20
CA ASP A 24 5.51 9.41 -5.59
C ASP A 24 4.58 8.22 -5.83
N ILE A 25 3.46 8.49 -6.47
CA ILE A 25 2.48 7.45 -6.78
C ILE A 25 3.02 6.47 -7.82
N ASP A 26 3.85 6.96 -8.74
CA ASP A 26 4.45 6.10 -9.76
C ASP A 26 5.22 4.94 -9.14
N MET A 27 5.87 5.22 -8.04
CA MET A 27 6.63 4.20 -7.33
C MET A 27 5.71 3.06 -6.88
N LEU A 28 4.51 3.40 -6.47
CA LEU A 28 3.54 2.41 -6.01
C LEU A 28 2.92 1.66 -7.20
N ALA A 29 2.72 2.36 -8.30
CA ALA A 29 2.06 1.77 -9.46
C ALA A 29 2.92 0.75 -10.18
N LYS A 30 4.19 0.67 -9.84
CA LYS A 30 5.08 -0.34 -10.43
C LYS A 30 4.69 -1.76 -10.04
N TYR A 31 4.10 -1.92 -8.89
CA TYR A 31 3.78 -3.25 -8.37
C TYR A 31 2.48 -3.75 -8.98
N GLU A 32 2.50 -4.98 -9.44
CA GLU A 32 1.33 -5.57 -10.06
C GLU A 32 0.33 -5.98 -9.00
N LEU A 33 -0.70 -5.18 -8.85
CA LEU A 33 -1.71 -5.40 -7.83
C LEU A 33 -3.08 -5.25 -8.46
N THR A 34 -4.04 -5.98 -7.94
CA THR A 34 -5.43 -5.80 -8.36
C THR A 34 -6.01 -4.60 -7.66
N GLY A 35 -7.16 -4.13 -8.15
CA GLY A 35 -7.85 -3.02 -7.49
C GLY A 35 -8.19 -3.34 -6.05
N GLY A 36 -8.58 -4.57 -5.80
CA GLY A 36 -8.89 -4.98 -4.43
C GLY A 36 -7.68 -4.94 -3.53
N GLN A 37 -6.54 -5.36 -4.05
CA GLN A 37 -5.31 -5.31 -3.27
C GLN A 37 -4.90 -3.88 -2.98
N ILE A 38 -5.02 -3.00 -3.96
CA ILE A 38 -4.69 -1.60 -3.77
C ILE A 38 -5.58 -0.99 -2.69
N ASN A 39 -6.86 -1.30 -2.76
CA ASN A 39 -7.81 -0.80 -1.79
C ASN A 39 -7.46 -1.26 -0.37
N LEU A 40 -7.11 -2.53 -0.23
CA LEU A 40 -6.74 -3.09 1.06
C LEU A 40 -5.46 -2.45 1.59
N ILE A 41 -4.49 -2.26 0.72
CA ILE A 41 -3.23 -1.65 1.10
C ILE A 41 -3.46 -0.22 1.59
N ILE A 42 -4.27 0.54 0.87
CA ILE A 42 -4.56 1.91 1.28
C ILE A 42 -5.23 1.94 2.64
N LYS A 43 -6.19 1.06 2.84
CA LYS A 43 -6.92 0.99 4.09
C LYS A 43 -5.99 0.65 5.26
N ASN A 44 -5.16 -0.36 5.07
CA ASN A 44 -4.24 -0.77 6.12
C ASN A 44 -3.20 0.30 6.42
N THR A 45 -2.74 0.98 5.37
CA THR A 45 -1.78 2.06 5.54
C THR A 45 -2.42 3.21 6.29
N ALA A 46 -3.68 3.53 5.97
CA ALA A 46 -4.37 4.62 6.65
C ALA A 46 -4.50 4.35 8.15
N TYR A 47 -4.80 3.13 8.53
CA TYR A 47 -4.89 2.78 9.94
C TYR A 47 -3.54 2.97 10.63
N LYS A 48 -2.48 2.53 9.98
CA LYS A 48 -1.14 2.63 10.51
C LYS A 48 -0.72 4.09 10.72
N VAL A 49 -1.03 4.91 9.75
CA VAL A 49 -0.66 6.32 9.79
C VAL A 49 -1.50 7.10 10.78
N ALA A 50 -2.77 6.74 10.89
CA ALA A 50 -3.70 7.47 11.74
C ALA A 50 -3.31 7.47 13.22
N VAL A 51 -2.57 6.46 13.65
CA VAL A 51 -2.20 6.40 15.08
C VAL A 51 -0.89 7.11 15.37
N ARG A 52 -0.26 7.69 14.38
CA ARG A 52 0.96 8.45 14.59
C ARG A 52 0.66 9.84 15.11
N GLU A 53 1.64 10.42 15.76
CA GLU A 53 1.54 11.79 16.20
C GLU A 53 1.29 12.71 15.03
N GLU A 54 2.02 12.50 13.95
CA GLU A 54 1.81 13.23 12.72
C GLU A 54 1.31 12.29 11.67
N SER A 55 0.08 12.47 11.24
CA SER A 55 -0.55 11.58 10.28
C SER A 55 -0.21 11.98 8.86
N VAL A 56 1.03 11.73 8.47
CA VAL A 56 1.52 12.04 7.13
C VAL A 56 1.84 10.73 6.42
N PHE A 57 1.27 10.57 5.23
CA PHE A 57 1.54 9.38 4.42
C PHE A 57 2.90 9.49 3.75
N GLU A 58 3.69 8.44 3.85
CA GLU A 58 4.99 8.37 3.18
C GLU A 58 4.97 7.19 2.22
N ASN A 59 5.78 7.28 1.17
CA ASN A 59 5.91 6.16 0.24
C ASN A 59 6.27 4.87 0.97
N GLN A 60 7.17 4.99 1.95
CA GLN A 60 7.61 3.83 2.70
C GLN A 60 6.45 3.11 3.39
N ASP A 61 5.47 3.86 3.86
CA ASP A 61 4.30 3.27 4.51
C ASP A 61 3.57 2.32 3.58
N PHE A 62 3.35 2.77 2.35
CA PHE A 62 2.67 1.94 1.36
C PHE A 62 3.53 0.79 0.90
N LEU A 63 4.82 1.03 0.74
CA LEU A 63 5.73 -0.03 0.29
C LEU A 63 5.76 -1.18 1.29
N GLU A 64 5.70 -0.86 2.56
CA GLU A 64 5.66 -1.89 3.60
C GLU A 64 4.41 -2.73 3.48
N GLU A 65 3.27 -2.09 3.23
CA GLU A 65 2.02 -2.82 3.09
C GLU A 65 1.97 -3.62 1.79
N ILE A 66 2.56 -3.07 0.73
CA ILE A 66 2.66 -3.79 -0.53
C ILE A 66 3.49 -5.06 -0.34
N GLU A 67 4.58 -4.92 0.37
CA GLU A 67 5.46 -6.03 0.63
C GLU A 67 4.74 -7.12 1.41
N LYS A 68 3.97 -6.74 2.41
CA LYS A 68 3.19 -7.69 3.18
C LYS A 68 2.18 -8.39 2.31
N GLU A 69 1.50 -7.64 1.46
CA GLU A 69 0.48 -8.21 0.61
C GLU A 69 1.06 -9.21 -0.38
N LEU A 70 2.16 -8.84 -1.03
CA LEU A 70 2.81 -9.71 -1.99
C LEU A 70 3.47 -10.91 -1.30
N GLY A 71 4.05 -10.67 -0.14
CA GLY A 71 4.64 -11.72 0.63
C GLY A 71 3.62 -12.72 1.14
N SER A 72 2.49 -12.24 1.56
CA SER A 72 1.38 -13.08 1.99
C SER A 72 0.91 -13.99 0.88
N SER A 73 0.72 -13.42 -0.31
CA SER A 73 0.28 -14.19 -1.45
C SER A 73 1.28 -15.25 -1.81
N PHE A 74 2.54 -14.89 -1.70
CA PHE A 74 3.60 -15.75 -2.12
C PHE A 74 3.96 -16.78 -1.07
N GLU A 75 3.93 -16.38 0.18
CA GLU A 75 4.39 -17.19 1.29
C GLU A 75 3.30 -17.81 2.13
N GLY A 76 2.11 -17.77 1.64
CA GLY A 76 0.98 -18.26 2.42
C GLY A 76 1.22 -19.58 3.10
N SER A 77 1.58 -20.58 2.35
CA SER A 77 1.74 -21.89 2.90
C SER A 77 2.98 -21.98 3.76
N LYS A 78 4.00 -21.30 3.38
CA LYS A 78 5.21 -21.30 4.13
C LYS A 78 5.03 -20.66 5.49
N SER A 79 4.32 -19.60 5.49
CA SER A 79 4.02 -18.89 6.70
C SER A 79 3.32 -19.74 7.71
N MET A 80 2.40 -20.53 7.24
CA MET A 80 1.69 -21.39 8.12
C MET A 80 2.57 -22.42 8.74
N GLY A 81 3.41 -23.00 7.96
CA GLY A 81 4.31 -23.98 8.48
C GLY A 81 5.26 -23.38 9.49
N PHE A 82 5.59 -22.18 9.24
CA PHE A 82 6.50 -21.52 10.11
C PHE A 82 5.91 -21.13 11.44
N LYS A 83 4.68 -20.83 11.44
CA LYS A 83 4.04 -20.37 12.62
C LYS A 83 3.99 -21.34 13.71
N VAL A 84 4.18 -22.51 13.44
CA VAL A 84 4.04 -23.46 14.52
C VAL A 84 5.04 -23.30 15.59
#